data_81ca5883a53899afbe098526c4d4ac68
#
_entry.id   81ca5883a53899afbe098526c4d4ac68
#
_cell.length_a   1.000
_cell.length_b   1.000
_cell.length_c   1.000
_cell.angle_alpha   90.00
_cell.angle_beta   90.00
_cell.angle_gamma   90.00
#
_symmetry.space_group_name_H-M   'P 1'
#
loop_
_entity.id
_entity.type
_entity.pdbx_description
1 polymer ?
#
loop_
_entity_poly.entity_id
_entity_poly.type
_entity_poly.pdbx_seq_one_letter_code
_entity_poly.pdbx_strand_id
1 'polypeptide(L)'
;MVKILMKKISNSKQIDSTRSCTAKVTLLATVCSMVIFPHHAQSESELPPATNDTVQVQELSINDTIQQTFNAATGYIHPFLSVEGGYSDNIFNTKDNEKEDFYTTISPGLWVATPRSKEIVLNIDPSNTAPGGLAFEFQPSNIQKKFQAYALYEADIISYSSEGQNDTTNHTAEGMISYALSDDLTFELIDKYIYSFDTFRSDGSLDGVLQTYNSNVLILSADYDFNPKLSVEGVYSNFYLDYERPERAFRDRTDNAGALYLNYQYSPKTSVFLNGEYVRLSFDTATENDADQYNLYAGMQWRPSGKTSLRARLGYVHRSRDAEDAEDASEPAGDLRIQYNITEKTSLTLLGASNIFVSDSNNYGYTRNNFLRLGYRQNITSKILAGLVARVGRRDYQGGDRDDRNDDYFQITPSIQFNLKEWMTARLSYIYETRDSDIEANDYRSNSVLLKFIVSL
;
A
#
# COMPACT_ATOMS: atom_id res chain seq x y z
N MET A 1 -14.45 30.06 -14.10
CA MET A 1 -13.76 29.40 -12.98
C MET A 1 -12.25 29.49 -13.12
N VAL A 2 -11.63 29.08 -14.22
CA VAL A 2 -10.18 29.16 -14.47
C VAL A 2 -9.58 30.56 -14.30
N LYS A 3 -10.28 31.64 -14.73
CA LYS A 3 -9.82 33.03 -14.57
C LYS A 3 -9.80 33.55 -13.11
N ILE A 4 -10.55 32.94 -12.21
CA ILE A 4 -10.61 33.34 -10.79
C ILE A 4 -9.47 32.67 -10.02
N LEU A 5 -9.09 31.44 -10.35
CA LEU A 5 -7.92 30.77 -9.79
C LEU A 5 -6.60 31.51 -10.11
N MET A 6 -6.45 31.95 -11.35
CA MET A 6 -5.25 32.70 -11.78
C MET A 6 -5.07 34.06 -11.08
N LYS A 7 -6.17 34.70 -10.67
CA LYS A 7 -6.10 36.00 -9.99
C LYS A 7 -5.72 35.91 -8.49
N LYS A 8 -5.94 34.74 -7.87
CA LYS A 8 -5.56 34.49 -6.46
C LYS A 8 -4.07 34.11 -6.30
N ILE A 9 -3.51 33.49 -7.32
CA ILE A 9 -2.08 33.12 -7.37
C ILE A 9 -1.17 34.34 -7.58
N SER A 10 -1.68 35.44 -8.18
CA SER A 10 -0.94 36.68 -8.44
C SER A 10 -0.75 37.61 -7.25
N ASN A 11 -1.46 37.38 -6.12
CA ASN A 11 -1.48 38.32 -5.01
C ASN A 11 -0.86 37.80 -3.68
N SER A 12 -0.18 36.67 -3.67
CA SER A 12 0.56 36.20 -2.49
C SER A 12 2.03 36.57 -2.59
N LYS A 13 2.43 37.41 -1.69
CA LYS A 13 3.75 37.96 -1.32
C LYS A 13 5.00 37.33 -1.97
N GLN A 14 5.82 38.25 -2.56
CA GLN A 14 7.22 38.05 -2.93
C GLN A 14 8.06 37.35 -1.84
N ILE A 15 8.40 36.11 -2.10
CA ILE A 15 9.58 35.41 -1.56
C ILE A 15 10.12 34.57 -2.71
N ASP A 16 11.44 34.52 -2.89
CA ASP A 16 12.21 33.98 -4.00
C ASP A 16 11.89 32.52 -4.41
N SER A 17 10.72 32.27 -4.95
CA SER A 17 10.28 30.95 -5.44
C SER A 17 9.76 30.97 -6.89
N THR A 18 10.06 32.02 -7.66
CA THR A 18 9.52 32.23 -9.02
C THR A 18 9.91 31.15 -10.05
N ARG A 19 10.95 30.37 -9.80
CA ARG A 19 11.37 29.29 -10.73
C ARG A 19 10.52 28.03 -10.62
N SER A 20 9.99 27.69 -9.45
CA SER A 20 9.18 26.49 -9.22
C SER A 20 7.75 26.62 -9.77
N CYS A 21 7.15 27.79 -9.61
CA CYS A 21 5.77 28.03 -10.00
C CYS A 21 5.58 28.06 -11.55
N THR A 22 6.57 28.62 -12.29
CA THR A 22 6.54 28.72 -13.74
C THR A 22 6.69 27.33 -14.42
N ALA A 23 7.51 26.44 -13.85
CA ALA A 23 7.67 25.08 -14.34
C ALA A 23 6.39 24.25 -14.14
N LYS A 24 5.69 24.42 -13.01
CA LYS A 24 4.42 23.72 -12.71
C LYS A 24 3.30 24.11 -13.70
N VAL A 25 3.24 25.39 -14.10
CA VAL A 25 2.21 25.89 -15.04
C VAL A 25 2.51 25.47 -16.49
N THR A 26 3.78 25.44 -16.87
CA THR A 26 4.19 25.06 -18.24
C THR A 26 3.96 23.56 -18.49
N LEU A 27 4.18 22.70 -17.49
CA LEU A 27 3.93 21.27 -17.58
C LEU A 27 2.44 20.97 -17.78
N LEU A 28 1.56 21.65 -17.05
CA LEU A 28 0.11 21.49 -17.17
C LEU A 28 -0.41 21.90 -18.55
N ALA A 29 0.12 22.97 -19.13
CA ALA A 29 -0.25 23.44 -20.45
C ALA A 29 0.22 22.50 -21.58
N THR A 30 1.38 21.85 -21.40
CA THR A 30 1.95 20.93 -22.41
C THR A 30 1.21 19.59 -22.44
N VAL A 31 0.76 19.09 -21.28
CA VAL A 31 0.00 17.83 -21.18
C VAL A 31 -1.42 17.99 -21.73
N CYS A 32 -2.08 19.15 -21.51
CA CYS A 32 -3.42 19.42 -22.05
C CYS A 32 -3.44 19.53 -23.59
N SER A 33 -2.31 19.83 -24.26
CA SER A 33 -2.24 19.97 -25.71
C SER A 33 -1.95 18.66 -26.47
N MET A 34 -1.65 17.55 -25.78
CA MET A 34 -1.33 16.26 -26.39
C MET A 34 -2.49 15.27 -26.50
N VAL A 35 -3.72 15.66 -26.11
CA VAL A 35 -4.85 14.73 -26.00
C VAL A 35 -5.81 14.87 -27.18
N ILE A 36 -5.45 14.30 -28.33
CA ILE A 36 -6.44 14.01 -29.39
C ILE A 36 -5.98 12.75 -30.14
N PHE A 37 -6.68 11.61 -29.96
CA PHE A 37 -7.05 10.62 -30.99
C PHE A 37 -7.75 9.40 -30.37
N PRO A 38 -8.85 8.89 -30.97
CA PRO A 38 -9.63 7.78 -30.44
C PRO A 38 -9.33 6.45 -31.14
N HIS A 39 -9.41 5.32 -30.41
CA HIS A 39 -9.73 4.02 -31.03
C HIS A 39 -10.43 3.05 -30.07
N HIS A 40 -11.34 2.25 -30.61
CA HIS A 40 -12.22 1.31 -29.92
C HIS A 40 -11.59 -0.09 -29.75
N ALA A 41 -11.88 -0.76 -28.64
CA ALA A 41 -12.09 -2.20 -28.57
C ALA A 41 -12.67 -2.64 -27.20
N GLN A 42 -13.60 -3.59 -27.24
CA GLN A 42 -14.20 -4.25 -26.08
C GLN A 42 -13.35 -5.46 -25.65
N SER A 43 -13.25 -5.74 -24.36
CA SER A 43 -12.99 -7.09 -23.84
C SER A 43 -13.47 -7.28 -22.40
N GLU A 44 -13.88 -8.48 -22.09
CA GLU A 44 -14.39 -8.97 -20.81
C GLU A 44 -13.33 -8.89 -19.71
N SER A 45 -13.76 -8.51 -18.49
CA SER A 45 -12.90 -8.30 -17.35
C SER A 45 -12.88 -9.49 -16.42
N GLU A 46 -11.74 -10.16 -16.27
CA GLU A 46 -11.45 -10.95 -15.08
C GLU A 46 -11.03 -10.03 -13.93
N LEU A 47 -11.53 -10.30 -12.72
CA LEU A 47 -11.29 -9.53 -11.52
C LEU A 47 -9.85 -9.70 -11.02
N PRO A 48 -9.12 -8.62 -10.68
CA PRO A 48 -7.77 -8.72 -10.16
C PRO A 48 -7.71 -9.36 -8.77
N PRO A 49 -6.61 -10.03 -8.40
CA PRO A 49 -6.39 -10.53 -7.05
C PRO A 49 -6.32 -9.37 -6.05
N ALA A 50 -6.81 -9.61 -4.85
CA ALA A 50 -6.91 -8.59 -3.80
C ALA A 50 -5.53 -8.20 -3.27
N THR A 51 -5.25 -6.91 -3.22
CA THR A 51 -3.99 -6.33 -2.74
C THR A 51 -3.80 -6.44 -1.23
N ASN A 52 -2.56 -6.57 -0.79
CA ASN A 52 -2.17 -6.59 0.61
C ASN A 52 -2.19 -5.16 1.18
N ASP A 53 -2.85 -4.97 2.32
CA ASP A 53 -2.95 -3.66 2.95
C ASP A 53 -2.15 -3.59 4.23
N THR A 54 -1.22 -2.71 4.21
CA THR A 54 -0.53 -2.21 5.38
C THR A 54 -1.35 -1.17 6.13
N VAL A 55 -0.95 -0.86 7.34
CA VAL A 55 -1.60 0.02 8.32
C VAL A 55 -1.68 1.49 7.87
N GLN A 56 -1.32 1.80 6.65
CA GLN A 56 -1.59 3.11 6.09
C GLN A 56 -3.01 3.16 5.55
N VAL A 57 -3.67 4.29 5.75
CA VAL A 57 -4.90 4.68 5.08
C VAL A 57 -4.58 4.77 3.58
N GLN A 58 -4.33 3.62 2.96
CA GLN A 58 -4.35 3.62 1.52
C GLN A 58 -5.79 3.45 1.09
N GLU A 59 -6.31 4.51 0.54
CA GLU A 59 -7.42 4.50 -0.40
C GLU A 59 -7.35 3.23 -1.24
N LEU A 60 -8.48 2.77 -1.72
CA LEU A 60 -8.54 1.84 -2.87
C LEU A 60 -7.37 2.20 -3.78
N SER A 61 -6.30 1.39 -3.77
CA SER A 61 -4.98 1.85 -4.18
C SER A 61 -5.06 2.53 -5.56
N ILE A 62 -4.22 3.51 -5.80
CA ILE A 62 -4.01 4.08 -7.14
C ILE A 62 -3.89 2.95 -8.15
N ASN A 63 -3.25 1.84 -7.78
CA ASN A 63 -3.12 0.62 -8.56
C ASN A 63 -4.47 0.05 -9.05
N ASP A 64 -5.51 -0.02 -8.22
CA ASP A 64 -6.83 -0.50 -8.66
C ASP A 64 -7.47 0.43 -9.70
N THR A 65 -7.25 1.74 -9.57
CA THR A 65 -7.80 2.73 -10.50
C THR A 65 -6.94 2.81 -11.76
N ILE A 66 -5.63 2.73 -11.65
CA ILE A 66 -4.68 2.67 -12.76
C ILE A 66 -4.92 1.40 -13.57
N GLN A 67 -5.04 0.23 -12.96
CA GLN A 67 -5.36 -1.03 -13.66
C GLN A 67 -6.63 -0.94 -14.51
N GLN A 68 -7.70 -0.34 -13.97
CA GLN A 68 -8.94 -0.17 -14.72
C GLN A 68 -8.81 0.82 -15.88
N THR A 69 -7.97 1.83 -15.73
CA THR A 69 -7.77 2.87 -16.73
C THR A 69 -6.81 2.42 -17.85
N PHE A 70 -5.77 1.65 -17.51
CA PHE A 70 -4.82 1.09 -18.49
C PHE A 70 -5.37 -0.08 -19.30
N ASN A 71 -6.45 -0.72 -18.90
CA ASN A 71 -7.08 -1.79 -19.66
C ASN A 71 -7.48 -1.39 -21.09
N ALA A 72 -7.59 -0.09 -21.40
CA ALA A 72 -7.87 0.43 -22.72
C ALA A 72 -6.61 0.65 -23.58
N ALA A 73 -5.42 0.74 -22.98
CA ALA A 73 -4.18 1.10 -23.68
C ALA A 73 -3.52 -0.10 -24.37
N THR A 74 -3.03 0.10 -25.61
CA THR A 74 -2.47 -0.96 -26.47
C THR A 74 -0.95 -0.87 -26.68
N GLY A 75 -0.25 -0.04 -25.91
CA GLY A 75 1.18 0.24 -26.06
C GLY A 75 2.09 -0.54 -25.10
N TYR A 76 3.36 -0.21 -25.13
CA TYR A 76 4.36 -0.61 -24.12
C TYR A 76 4.60 0.49 -23.09
N ILE A 77 4.20 1.72 -23.39
CA ILE A 77 4.47 2.92 -22.61
C ILE A 77 3.14 3.63 -22.36
N HIS A 78 2.83 3.88 -21.09
CA HIS A 78 1.55 4.43 -20.64
C HIS A 78 1.80 5.59 -19.68
N PRO A 79 1.88 6.82 -20.17
CA PRO A 79 1.90 7.99 -19.30
C PRO A 79 0.52 8.24 -18.69
N PHE A 80 0.51 8.72 -17.47
CA PHE A 80 -0.72 9.09 -16.77
C PHE A 80 -0.52 10.36 -15.94
N LEU A 81 -1.63 11.00 -15.62
CA LEU A 81 -1.67 12.13 -14.71
C LEU A 81 -2.87 11.98 -13.79
N SER A 82 -2.66 12.06 -12.49
CA SER A 82 -3.77 12.25 -11.56
C SER A 82 -3.75 13.65 -10.95
N VAL A 83 -4.93 14.17 -10.64
CA VAL A 83 -5.12 15.41 -9.89
C VAL A 83 -6.17 15.16 -8.83
N GLU A 84 -5.78 15.36 -7.58
CA GLU A 84 -6.64 15.17 -6.42
C GLU A 84 -6.77 16.48 -5.64
N GLY A 85 -8.00 16.82 -5.24
CA GLY A 85 -8.28 17.85 -4.25
C GLY A 85 -8.85 17.19 -3.00
N GLY A 86 -8.24 17.45 -1.86
CA GLY A 86 -8.64 16.91 -0.57
C GLY A 86 -9.00 18.02 0.42
N TYR A 87 -9.88 17.70 1.35
CA TYR A 87 -10.18 18.48 2.54
C TYR A 87 -10.17 17.53 3.74
N SER A 88 -9.56 17.93 4.83
CA SER A 88 -9.66 17.26 6.13
C SER A 88 -9.95 18.29 7.21
N ASP A 89 -10.83 17.93 8.16
CA ASP A 89 -11.10 18.75 9.34
C ASP A 89 -10.03 18.59 10.43
N ASN A 90 -9.17 17.57 10.32
CA ASN A 90 -8.10 17.29 11.28
C ASN A 90 -6.89 16.66 10.57
N ILE A 91 -6.15 17.47 9.79
CA ILE A 91 -5.02 16.98 8.97
C ILE A 91 -3.87 16.40 9.82
N PHE A 92 -3.76 16.77 11.09
CA PHE A 92 -2.70 16.31 12.00
C PHE A 92 -3.14 15.16 12.91
N ASN A 93 -4.39 14.68 12.78
CA ASN A 93 -4.93 13.62 13.62
C ASN A 93 -4.71 13.89 15.12
N THR A 94 -5.00 15.11 15.56
CA THR A 94 -4.86 15.55 16.96
C THR A 94 -6.18 15.39 17.69
N LYS A 95 -6.12 15.14 19.04
CA LYS A 95 -7.31 15.14 19.91
C LYS A 95 -7.85 16.55 20.10
N ASP A 96 -6.96 17.46 20.43
CA ASP A 96 -7.25 18.86 20.71
C ASP A 96 -6.57 19.75 19.67
N ASN A 97 -7.12 20.95 19.45
CA ASN A 97 -6.62 21.92 18.48
C ASN A 97 -6.59 21.33 17.05
N GLU A 98 -7.65 20.62 16.68
CA GLU A 98 -7.85 20.10 15.32
C GLU A 98 -7.63 21.21 14.30
N LYS A 99 -6.89 20.90 13.24
CA LYS A 99 -6.64 21.83 12.14
C LYS A 99 -7.21 21.30 10.85
N GLU A 100 -8.10 22.11 10.28
CA GLU A 100 -8.64 21.85 8.94
C GLU A 100 -7.74 22.45 7.87
N ASP A 101 -7.61 21.74 6.74
CA ASP A 101 -6.97 22.29 5.55
C ASP A 101 -7.49 21.66 4.27
N PHE A 102 -7.30 22.40 3.17
CA PHE A 102 -7.43 21.91 1.81
C PHE A 102 -6.05 21.62 1.24
N TYR A 103 -5.90 20.49 0.56
CA TYR A 103 -4.68 20.17 -0.14
C TYR A 103 -4.96 19.74 -1.58
N THR A 104 -3.95 19.86 -2.42
CA THR A 104 -3.99 19.41 -3.81
C THR A 104 -2.78 18.52 -4.07
N THR A 105 -3.03 17.35 -4.64
CA THR A 105 -1.98 16.43 -5.12
C THR A 105 -2.02 16.37 -6.63
N ILE A 106 -0.88 16.57 -7.30
CA ILE A 106 -0.70 16.38 -8.73
C ILE A 106 0.32 15.27 -8.93
N SER A 107 -0.11 14.17 -9.56
CA SER A 107 0.71 12.97 -9.71
C SER A 107 0.93 12.64 -11.19
N PRO A 108 2.00 13.17 -11.83
CA PRO A 108 2.47 12.65 -13.10
C PRO A 108 3.15 11.30 -12.91
N GLY A 109 2.87 10.37 -13.82
CA GLY A 109 3.49 9.05 -13.78
C GLY A 109 3.65 8.42 -15.16
N LEU A 110 4.48 7.41 -15.20
CA LEU A 110 4.80 6.64 -16.39
C LEU A 110 4.88 5.15 -16.05
N TRP A 111 4.16 4.34 -16.80
CA TRP A 111 4.25 2.89 -16.73
C TRP A 111 4.72 2.31 -18.06
N VAL A 112 5.62 1.34 -17.99
CA VAL A 112 6.19 0.62 -19.13
C VAL A 112 6.08 -0.87 -18.88
N ALA A 113 5.57 -1.64 -19.85
CA ALA A 113 5.44 -3.09 -19.73
C ALA A 113 5.84 -3.84 -20.98
N THR A 114 6.42 -5.02 -20.81
CA THR A 114 6.72 -5.98 -21.88
C THR A 114 6.51 -7.42 -21.40
N PRO A 115 5.84 -8.29 -22.18
CA PRO A 115 5.11 -7.98 -23.40
C PRO A 115 3.96 -7.01 -23.09
N ARG A 116 3.32 -6.46 -24.11
CA ARG A 116 2.16 -5.58 -23.93
C ARG A 116 1.18 -6.24 -22.97
N SER A 117 1.20 -5.83 -21.73
CA SER A 117 0.31 -6.33 -20.70
C SER A 117 -0.75 -5.28 -20.43
N LYS A 118 -1.99 -5.73 -20.29
CA LYS A 118 -3.09 -4.89 -19.83
C LYS A 118 -3.22 -4.92 -18.30
N GLU A 119 -2.37 -5.69 -17.63
CA GLU A 119 -2.42 -5.91 -16.19
C GLU A 119 -1.13 -5.46 -15.54
N ILE A 120 -1.24 -4.54 -14.62
CA ILE A 120 -0.17 -4.26 -13.65
C ILE A 120 -0.31 -5.29 -12.55
N VAL A 121 0.71 -6.11 -12.35
CA VAL A 121 0.68 -7.20 -11.40
C VAL A 121 1.64 -6.90 -10.26
N LEU A 122 1.60 -5.71 -9.66
CA LEU A 122 2.29 -5.50 -8.42
C LEU A 122 1.34 -5.63 -7.25
N ASN A 123 1.60 -6.59 -6.38
CA ASN A 123 0.87 -6.83 -5.14
C ASN A 123 1.73 -6.53 -3.90
N ILE A 124 2.82 -5.76 -4.06
CA ILE A 124 3.71 -5.45 -2.95
C ILE A 124 3.39 -4.06 -2.44
N ASP A 125 3.04 -4.01 -1.18
CA ASP A 125 2.83 -2.78 -0.44
C ASP A 125 3.77 -2.79 0.77
N PRO A 126 4.94 -2.15 0.65
CA PRO A 126 5.91 -2.08 1.75
C PRO A 126 5.30 -1.41 2.98
N SER A 127 5.66 -1.89 4.13
CA SER A 127 5.24 -1.32 5.40
C SER A 127 6.45 -1.01 6.27
N ASN A 128 6.55 0.24 6.70
CA ASN A 128 7.63 0.70 7.58
C ASN A 128 7.61 0.04 8.95
N THR A 129 6.55 -0.66 9.31
CA THR A 129 6.44 -1.39 10.59
C THR A 129 6.51 -2.90 10.44
N ALA A 130 6.32 -3.44 9.23
CA ALA A 130 6.39 -4.88 9.02
C ALA A 130 7.84 -5.38 9.02
N PRO A 131 8.14 -6.49 9.70
CA PRO A 131 9.43 -7.17 9.58
C PRO A 131 9.69 -7.58 8.13
N GLY A 132 10.88 -7.27 7.61
CA GLY A 132 11.22 -7.45 6.20
C GLY A 132 10.49 -6.50 5.24
N GLY A 133 9.83 -5.45 5.76
CA GLY A 133 9.11 -4.46 4.96
C GLY A 133 7.80 -4.93 4.34
N LEU A 134 7.34 -6.16 4.61
CA LEU A 134 6.13 -6.75 4.04
C LEU A 134 5.12 -7.08 5.13
N ALA A 135 3.93 -6.47 5.08
CA ALA A 135 2.88 -6.70 6.07
C ALA A 135 2.24 -8.09 5.96
N PHE A 136 2.28 -8.71 4.78
CA PHE A 136 1.68 -9.99 4.48
C PHE A 136 2.60 -10.83 3.62
N GLU A 137 2.24 -12.11 3.51
CA GLU A 137 2.90 -13.06 2.66
C GLU A 137 2.99 -12.56 1.21
N PHE A 138 4.19 -12.60 0.67
CA PHE A 138 4.45 -12.39 -0.74
C PHE A 138 3.69 -13.43 -1.58
N GLN A 139 3.11 -13.00 -2.67
CA GLN A 139 2.50 -13.91 -3.65
C GLN A 139 3.12 -13.62 -5.01
N PRO A 140 3.81 -14.62 -5.60
CA PRO A 140 4.36 -14.45 -6.94
C PRO A 140 3.26 -14.18 -7.95
N SER A 141 3.60 -13.45 -8.98
CA SER A 141 2.69 -13.19 -10.08
C SER A 141 2.39 -14.49 -10.83
N ASN A 142 1.12 -14.73 -11.22
CA ASN A 142 0.77 -15.83 -12.12
C ASN A 142 1.32 -15.53 -13.51
N ILE A 143 2.52 -16.03 -13.81
CA ILE A 143 3.18 -15.77 -15.07
C ILE A 143 2.64 -16.75 -16.11
N GLN A 144 1.96 -16.20 -17.09
CA GLN A 144 1.50 -16.98 -18.26
C GLN A 144 2.48 -16.92 -19.44
N LYS A 145 3.63 -16.24 -19.30
CA LYS A 145 4.56 -15.99 -20.41
C LYS A 145 5.99 -16.25 -19.98
N LYS A 146 6.82 -16.70 -20.94
CA LYS A 146 8.23 -17.00 -20.69
C LYS A 146 9.03 -15.82 -20.14
N PHE A 147 8.66 -14.60 -20.51
CA PHE A 147 9.28 -13.37 -20.03
C PHE A 147 8.23 -12.28 -19.86
N GLN A 148 8.27 -11.62 -18.72
CA GLN A 148 7.45 -10.45 -18.42
C GLN A 148 8.29 -9.45 -17.60
N ALA A 149 8.15 -8.17 -17.94
CA ALA A 149 8.75 -7.11 -17.14
C ALA A 149 7.88 -5.86 -17.19
N TYR A 150 7.90 -5.10 -16.11
CA TYR A 150 7.35 -3.74 -16.10
C TYR A 150 8.17 -2.82 -15.19
N ALA A 151 7.98 -1.52 -15.39
CA ALA A 151 8.47 -0.47 -14.53
C ALA A 151 7.42 0.63 -14.42
N LEU A 152 7.25 1.17 -13.21
CA LEU A 152 6.39 2.31 -12.90
C LEU A 152 7.20 3.38 -12.20
N TYR A 153 6.95 4.64 -12.54
CA TYR A 153 7.38 5.78 -11.76
C TYR A 153 6.23 6.77 -11.61
N GLU A 154 6.03 7.27 -10.39
CA GLU A 154 5.05 8.29 -10.05
C GLU A 154 5.67 9.30 -9.08
N ALA A 155 5.32 10.57 -9.24
CA ALA A 155 5.69 11.62 -8.31
C ALA A 155 4.43 12.35 -7.85
N ASP A 156 4.17 12.38 -6.54
CA ASP A 156 3.03 13.08 -5.93
C ASP A 156 3.47 14.44 -5.41
N ILE A 157 3.07 15.49 -6.09
CA ILE A 157 3.35 16.88 -5.71
C ILE A 157 2.18 17.35 -4.84
N ILE A 158 2.39 17.46 -3.54
CA ILE A 158 1.38 17.79 -2.53
C ILE A 158 1.56 19.22 -2.08
N SER A 159 0.48 19.99 -2.09
CA SER A 159 0.48 21.40 -1.64
C SER A 159 -0.73 21.64 -0.74
N TYR A 160 -0.47 22.16 0.46
CA TYR A 160 -1.46 22.55 1.45
C TYR A 160 -1.85 24.02 1.29
N SER A 161 -3.10 24.37 1.58
CA SER A 161 -3.60 25.74 1.42
C SER A 161 -3.17 26.66 2.57
N SER A 162 -3.18 26.16 3.80
CA SER A 162 -2.90 26.91 5.01
C SER A 162 -1.60 26.48 5.66
N GLU A 163 -1.27 25.19 5.63
CA GLU A 163 -0.11 24.59 6.27
C GLU A 163 1.00 24.30 5.23
N GLY A 164 1.33 25.31 4.40
CA GLY A 164 2.28 25.19 3.28
C GLY A 164 3.71 24.80 3.67
N GLN A 165 4.09 24.84 4.97
CA GLN A 165 5.34 24.27 5.45
C GLN A 165 5.39 22.74 5.30
N ASN A 166 4.25 22.10 5.07
CA ASN A 166 4.12 20.67 4.83
C ASN A 166 4.00 20.31 3.33
N ASP A 167 4.20 21.29 2.44
CA ASP A 167 4.29 21.01 1.01
C ASP A 167 5.46 20.05 0.73
N THR A 168 5.19 18.98 -0.03
CA THR A 168 6.18 17.95 -0.29
C THR A 168 5.99 17.32 -1.66
N THR A 169 6.99 16.57 -2.08
CA THR A 169 6.89 15.73 -3.28
C THR A 169 7.33 14.32 -2.92
N ASN A 170 6.39 13.38 -2.99
CA ASN A 170 6.67 11.95 -2.81
C ASN A 170 7.08 11.34 -4.14
N HIS A 171 7.85 10.25 -4.08
CA HIS A 171 8.29 9.49 -5.24
C HIS A 171 8.05 8.01 -5.00
N THR A 172 7.47 7.34 -5.99
CA THR A 172 7.36 5.88 -6.04
C THR A 172 7.98 5.39 -7.32
N ALA A 173 8.91 4.47 -7.22
CA ALA A 173 9.48 3.74 -8.36
C ALA A 173 9.37 2.25 -8.07
N GLU A 174 8.84 1.49 -9.02
CA GLU A 174 8.76 0.04 -8.89
C GLU A 174 9.03 -0.67 -10.19
N GLY A 175 9.54 -1.89 -10.11
CA GLY A 175 9.82 -2.72 -11.26
C GLY A 175 9.70 -4.20 -10.94
N MET A 176 9.35 -4.97 -11.97
CA MET A 176 9.30 -6.42 -11.90
C MET A 176 9.92 -7.01 -13.16
N ILE A 177 10.67 -8.07 -12.98
CA ILE A 177 11.12 -8.95 -14.06
C ILE A 177 10.78 -10.37 -13.66
N SER A 178 10.10 -11.08 -14.54
CA SER A 178 9.77 -12.47 -14.36
C SER A 178 10.19 -13.28 -15.57
N TYR A 179 10.82 -14.43 -15.33
CA TYR A 179 11.38 -15.29 -16.35
C TYR A 179 11.16 -16.78 -16.03
N ALA A 180 10.40 -17.46 -16.88
CA ALA A 180 10.27 -18.92 -16.85
C ALA A 180 11.48 -19.53 -17.58
N LEU A 181 12.42 -20.10 -16.80
CA LEU A 181 13.59 -20.80 -17.33
C LEU A 181 13.18 -22.11 -18.03
N SER A 182 12.21 -22.82 -17.44
CA SER A 182 11.56 -23.99 -17.99
C SER A 182 10.05 -23.92 -17.69
N ASP A 183 9.30 -24.94 -18.10
CA ASP A 183 7.87 -25.06 -17.77
C ASP A 183 7.65 -25.25 -16.24
N ASP A 184 8.68 -25.74 -15.54
CA ASP A 184 8.60 -26.07 -14.12
C ASP A 184 9.38 -25.08 -13.21
N LEU A 185 10.17 -24.13 -13.77
CA LEU A 185 11.01 -23.23 -12.99
C LEU A 185 10.89 -21.79 -13.43
N THR A 186 10.41 -20.97 -12.51
CA THR A 186 10.24 -19.53 -12.71
C THR A 186 11.03 -18.72 -11.69
N PHE A 187 11.64 -17.64 -12.14
CA PHE A 187 12.29 -16.63 -11.31
C PHE A 187 11.55 -15.32 -11.42
N GLU A 188 11.45 -14.60 -10.30
CA GLU A 188 10.90 -13.26 -10.27
C GLU A 188 11.80 -12.35 -9.43
N LEU A 189 12.00 -11.14 -9.92
CA LEU A 189 12.67 -10.03 -9.25
C LEU A 189 11.69 -8.88 -9.17
N ILE A 190 11.48 -8.33 -7.98
CA ILE A 190 10.69 -7.13 -7.76
C ILE A 190 11.50 -6.16 -6.92
N ASP A 191 11.45 -4.89 -7.30
CA ASP A 191 12.06 -3.80 -6.55
C ASP A 191 11.08 -2.64 -6.44
N LYS A 192 10.90 -2.10 -5.23
CA LYS A 192 10.06 -0.93 -5.00
C LYS A 192 10.74 0.05 -4.06
N TYR A 193 10.94 1.25 -4.57
CA TYR A 193 11.46 2.39 -3.84
C TYR A 193 10.35 3.40 -3.58
N ILE A 194 10.30 3.92 -2.36
CA ILE A 194 9.37 4.96 -1.93
C ILE A 194 10.14 6.04 -1.18
N TYR A 195 9.98 7.29 -1.62
CA TYR A 195 10.26 8.47 -0.82
C TYR A 195 8.92 9.11 -0.47
N SER A 196 8.59 9.18 0.81
CA SER A 196 7.27 9.63 1.27
C SER A 196 7.37 10.14 2.71
N PHE A 197 6.23 10.32 3.37
CA PHE A 197 6.15 10.68 4.76
C PHE A 197 5.15 9.79 5.50
N ASP A 198 5.37 9.58 6.80
CA ASP A 198 4.37 8.96 7.66
C ASP A 198 3.19 9.92 7.87
N THR A 199 2.00 9.36 8.00
CA THR A 199 0.82 10.12 8.36
C THR A 199 1.05 10.83 9.70
N PHE A 200 0.59 12.06 9.80
CA PHE A 200 0.71 12.82 11.04
C PHE A 200 0.20 12.00 12.23
N ARG A 201 0.99 11.95 13.29
CA ARG A 201 0.69 11.21 14.54
C ARG A 201 0.44 9.71 14.37
N SER A 202 1.17 9.04 13.49
CA SER A 202 1.13 7.57 13.44
C SER A 202 1.44 6.93 14.80
N ASP A 203 2.28 7.57 15.63
CA ASP A 203 2.74 7.13 16.95
C ASP A 203 2.26 8.00 18.12
N GLY A 204 1.41 8.99 17.87
CA GLY A 204 0.93 9.91 18.89
C GLY A 204 1.91 11.04 19.23
N SER A 205 3.01 11.17 18.51
CA SER A 205 3.88 12.33 18.68
C SER A 205 3.75 13.28 17.50
N LEU A 206 3.66 14.51 17.81
CA LEU A 206 4.34 15.67 17.26
C LEU A 206 3.57 16.53 16.26
N ASP A 207 3.18 17.62 16.70
CA ASP A 207 3.41 19.03 16.29
C ASP A 207 3.22 19.37 14.80
N GLY A 208 2.48 18.52 14.02
CA GLY A 208 2.11 18.86 12.63
C GLY A 208 3.30 18.98 11.67
N VAL A 209 4.36 18.23 11.90
CA VAL A 209 5.57 18.25 11.06
C VAL A 209 5.67 16.94 10.27
N LEU A 210 5.94 17.05 8.97
CA LEU A 210 6.20 15.91 8.10
C LEU A 210 7.39 15.07 8.58
N GLN A 211 7.23 13.77 8.56
CA GLN A 211 8.25 12.79 8.90
C GLN A 211 8.59 11.98 7.66
N THR A 212 9.40 12.61 6.82
CA THR A 212 9.84 12.04 5.54
C THR A 212 10.79 10.87 5.75
N TYR A 213 10.68 9.89 4.86
CA TYR A 213 11.51 8.69 4.85
C TYR A 213 11.81 8.22 3.45
N ASN A 214 12.90 7.47 3.32
CA ASN A 214 13.23 6.61 2.20
C ASN A 214 12.98 5.16 2.58
N SER A 215 12.32 4.39 1.74
CA SER A 215 12.25 2.94 1.90
C SER A 215 12.45 2.24 0.57
N ASN A 216 13.05 1.06 0.61
CA ASN A 216 13.21 0.19 -0.53
C ASN A 216 12.94 -1.25 -0.12
N VAL A 217 12.26 -2.01 -0.94
CA VAL A 217 12.15 -3.45 -0.81
C VAL A 217 12.55 -4.13 -2.11
N LEU A 218 13.54 -5.00 -2.03
CA LEU A 218 13.96 -5.88 -3.10
C LEU A 218 13.50 -7.30 -2.76
N ILE A 219 12.84 -7.99 -3.71
CA ILE A 219 12.39 -9.37 -3.55
C ILE A 219 12.90 -10.19 -4.72
N LEU A 220 13.48 -11.34 -4.38
CA LEU A 220 13.87 -12.40 -5.31
C LEU A 220 13.06 -13.65 -4.98
N SER A 221 12.37 -14.22 -5.94
CA SER A 221 11.70 -15.50 -5.76
C SER A 221 12.08 -16.51 -6.83
N ALA A 222 11.98 -17.77 -6.46
CA ALA A 222 12.11 -18.91 -7.36
C ALA A 222 11.02 -19.92 -7.02
N ASP A 223 10.18 -20.21 -7.99
CA ASP A 223 9.11 -21.22 -7.90
C ASP A 223 9.48 -22.43 -8.73
N TYR A 224 9.41 -23.63 -8.14
CA TYR A 224 9.71 -24.88 -8.80
C TYR A 224 8.57 -25.90 -8.62
N ASP A 225 7.98 -26.33 -9.74
CA ASP A 225 6.95 -27.34 -9.83
C ASP A 225 7.57 -28.74 -9.96
N PHE A 226 7.64 -29.53 -8.86
CA PHE A 226 8.07 -30.93 -8.94
C PHE A 226 7.13 -31.78 -9.78
N ASN A 227 5.86 -31.48 -9.73
CA ASN A 227 4.78 -32.11 -10.48
C ASN A 227 3.49 -31.25 -10.34
N PRO A 228 2.40 -31.57 -11.06
CA PRO A 228 1.17 -30.77 -11.01
C PRO A 228 0.50 -30.64 -9.63
N LYS A 229 1.01 -31.33 -8.60
CA LYS A 229 0.45 -31.29 -7.25
C LYS A 229 1.38 -30.70 -6.20
N LEU A 230 2.67 -30.66 -6.47
CA LEU A 230 3.67 -30.28 -5.49
C LEU A 230 4.59 -29.22 -6.08
N SER A 231 4.62 -28.03 -5.47
CA SER A 231 5.62 -27.00 -5.75
C SER A 231 6.32 -26.52 -4.51
N VAL A 232 7.47 -25.95 -4.72
CA VAL A 232 8.28 -25.27 -3.69
C VAL A 232 8.60 -23.88 -4.20
N GLU A 233 8.46 -22.90 -3.34
CA GLU A 233 8.83 -21.52 -3.61
C GLU A 233 9.83 -21.04 -2.56
N GLY A 234 10.95 -20.50 -3.02
CA GLY A 234 11.95 -19.84 -2.19
C GLY A 234 11.88 -18.33 -2.44
N VAL A 235 11.86 -17.55 -1.37
CA VAL A 235 11.84 -16.07 -1.43
C VAL A 235 12.97 -15.52 -0.58
N TYR A 236 13.66 -14.53 -1.10
CA TYR A 236 14.58 -13.67 -0.35
C TYR A 236 14.10 -12.22 -0.49
N SER A 237 14.08 -11.46 0.59
CA SER A 237 13.83 -10.03 0.54
C SER A 237 14.85 -9.24 1.36
N ASN A 238 15.16 -8.03 0.87
CA ASN A 238 15.91 -7.02 1.59
C ASN A 238 15.05 -5.77 1.68
N PHE A 239 14.86 -5.26 2.88
CA PHE A 239 14.12 -4.04 3.14
C PHE A 239 15.03 -3.02 3.81
N TYR A 240 15.00 -1.78 3.32
CA TYR A 240 15.73 -0.63 3.84
C TYR A 240 14.74 0.47 4.21
N LEU A 241 14.96 1.14 5.35
CA LEU A 241 14.17 2.25 5.84
C LEU A 241 15.08 3.28 6.51
N ASP A 242 14.96 4.55 6.11
CA ASP A 242 15.75 5.68 6.61
C ASP A 242 14.87 6.92 6.71
N TYR A 243 14.80 7.51 7.90
CA TYR A 243 14.07 8.73 8.18
C TYR A 243 15.01 9.94 8.14
N GLU A 244 14.59 11.00 7.47
CA GLU A 244 15.38 12.24 7.40
C GLU A 244 15.49 12.96 8.74
N ARG A 245 14.59 12.69 9.69
CA ARG A 245 14.55 13.32 10.99
C ARG A 245 15.26 12.51 12.06
N PRO A 246 16.25 13.12 12.79
CA PRO A 246 16.97 12.43 13.87
C PRO A 246 16.05 11.87 14.97
N GLU A 247 14.89 12.50 15.20
CA GLU A 247 13.91 12.06 16.20
C GLU A 247 13.26 10.72 15.81
N ARG A 248 13.41 10.31 14.55
CA ARG A 248 12.90 9.05 13.99
C ARG A 248 13.98 8.04 13.66
N ALA A 249 15.25 8.39 13.78
CA ALA A 249 16.38 7.52 13.48
C ALA A 249 16.36 6.18 14.27
N PHE A 250 15.61 6.09 15.36
CA PHE A 250 15.38 4.83 16.08
C PHE A 250 14.62 3.79 15.24
N ARG A 251 14.02 4.18 14.12
CA ARG A 251 13.31 3.31 13.17
C ARG A 251 14.16 2.93 11.96
N ASP A 252 15.29 3.62 11.75
CA ASP A 252 16.19 3.37 10.62
C ASP A 252 16.77 1.97 10.74
N ARG A 253 16.57 1.16 9.68
CA ARG A 253 16.97 -0.24 9.72
C ARG A 253 17.10 -0.87 8.35
N THR A 254 17.83 -1.96 8.34
CA THR A 254 17.90 -2.89 7.22
C THR A 254 17.45 -4.27 7.67
N ASP A 255 16.40 -4.79 7.03
CA ASP A 255 15.91 -6.13 7.30
C ASP A 255 16.31 -7.07 6.16
N ASN A 256 16.73 -8.29 6.50
CA ASN A 256 16.94 -9.37 5.54
C ASN A 256 16.02 -10.53 5.88
N ALA A 257 15.25 -10.99 4.91
CA ALA A 257 14.31 -12.08 5.14
C ALA A 257 14.47 -13.19 4.11
N GLY A 258 14.26 -14.42 4.56
CA GLY A 258 14.16 -15.60 3.73
C GLY A 258 12.91 -16.39 4.05
N ALA A 259 12.18 -16.86 3.03
CA ALA A 259 10.99 -17.67 3.21
C ALA A 259 11.03 -18.89 2.30
N LEU A 260 10.41 -19.96 2.77
CA LEU A 260 10.21 -21.19 2.02
C LEU A 260 8.76 -21.62 2.12
N TYR A 261 8.14 -21.86 0.97
CA TYR A 261 6.76 -22.35 0.86
C TYR A 261 6.78 -23.74 0.25
N LEU A 262 6.05 -24.66 0.84
CA LEU A 262 5.77 -25.98 0.30
C LEU A 262 4.28 -26.06 0.02
N ASN A 263 3.91 -26.07 -1.26
CA ASN A 263 2.52 -26.08 -1.71
C ASN A 263 2.10 -27.49 -2.18
N TYR A 264 0.93 -27.95 -1.75
CA TYR A 264 0.35 -29.21 -2.17
C TYR A 264 -1.07 -29.02 -2.67
N GLN A 265 -1.30 -29.30 -3.96
CA GLN A 265 -2.61 -29.28 -4.61
C GLN A 265 -3.40 -30.54 -4.25
N TYR A 266 -4.19 -30.47 -3.17
CA TYR A 266 -5.00 -31.60 -2.71
C TYR A 266 -6.10 -31.96 -3.70
N SER A 267 -6.78 -30.96 -4.28
CA SER A 267 -7.82 -31.12 -5.31
C SER A 267 -7.79 -29.91 -6.26
N PRO A 268 -8.49 -29.96 -7.41
CA PRO A 268 -8.55 -28.78 -8.30
C PRO A 268 -9.08 -27.49 -7.65
N LYS A 269 -9.72 -27.60 -6.49
CA LYS A 269 -10.33 -26.49 -5.76
C LYS A 269 -9.65 -26.19 -4.43
N THR A 270 -8.68 -26.99 -4.01
CA THR A 270 -8.08 -26.90 -2.67
C THR A 270 -6.60 -27.16 -2.75
N SER A 271 -5.81 -26.20 -2.30
CA SER A 271 -4.41 -26.38 -1.99
C SER A 271 -4.15 -26.14 -0.50
N VAL A 272 -3.15 -26.80 0.03
CA VAL A 272 -2.62 -26.57 1.38
C VAL A 272 -1.15 -26.23 1.27
N PHE A 273 -0.63 -25.47 2.21
CA PHE A 273 0.77 -25.08 2.22
C PHE A 273 1.35 -25.02 3.61
N LEU A 274 2.66 -25.21 3.69
CA LEU A 274 3.47 -24.88 4.85
C LEU A 274 4.42 -23.75 4.46
N ASN A 275 4.63 -22.81 5.35
CA ASN A 275 5.51 -21.67 5.14
C ASN A 275 6.39 -21.47 6.37
N GLY A 276 7.69 -21.40 6.17
CA GLY A 276 8.67 -21.03 7.16
C GLY A 276 9.38 -19.74 6.72
N GLU A 277 9.52 -18.78 7.62
CA GLU A 277 10.16 -17.50 7.35
C GLU A 277 11.18 -17.19 8.44
N TYR A 278 12.28 -16.58 8.05
CA TYR A 278 13.29 -16.00 8.92
C TYR A 278 13.52 -14.55 8.54
N VAL A 279 13.52 -13.64 9.52
CA VAL A 279 13.81 -12.23 9.32
C VAL A 279 14.86 -11.77 10.32
N ARG A 280 15.95 -11.22 9.84
CA ARG A 280 16.91 -10.46 10.64
C ARG A 280 16.57 -8.99 10.55
N LEU A 281 16.26 -8.38 11.69
CA LEU A 281 16.03 -6.94 11.86
C LEU A 281 17.35 -6.33 12.37
N SER A 282 17.89 -5.32 11.69
CA SER A 282 19.11 -4.62 12.07
C SER A 282 18.89 -3.12 12.05
N PHE A 283 18.91 -2.50 13.23
CA PHE A 283 18.68 -1.06 13.41
C PHE A 283 20.01 -0.30 13.39
N ASP A 284 20.02 0.87 12.75
CA ASP A 284 21.24 1.67 12.58
C ASP A 284 21.64 2.38 13.89
N THR A 285 20.67 2.84 14.67
CA THR A 285 20.91 3.63 15.91
C THR A 285 20.37 2.94 17.16
N ALA A 286 19.19 2.32 17.08
CA ALA A 286 18.53 1.64 18.19
C ALA A 286 18.87 0.14 18.19
N THR A 287 20.16 -0.19 18.27
CA THR A 287 20.67 -1.57 18.15
C THR A 287 20.17 -2.52 19.25
N GLU A 288 19.63 -1.99 20.34
CA GLU A 288 18.89 -2.75 21.36
C GLU A 288 17.60 -3.38 20.82
N ASN A 289 17.10 -2.92 19.67
CA ASN A 289 15.95 -3.48 18.97
C ASN A 289 16.32 -4.48 17.88
N ASP A 290 17.61 -4.73 17.63
CA ASP A 290 18.07 -5.79 16.74
C ASP A 290 17.44 -7.11 17.16
N ALA A 291 16.96 -7.89 16.18
CA ALA A 291 16.22 -9.09 16.48
C ALA A 291 16.27 -10.13 15.35
N ASP A 292 16.19 -11.37 15.74
CA ASP A 292 15.89 -12.50 14.87
C ASP A 292 14.42 -12.90 15.01
N GLN A 293 13.70 -12.97 13.92
CA GLN A 293 12.29 -13.40 13.91
C GLN A 293 12.12 -14.67 13.07
N TYR A 294 11.41 -15.62 13.65
CA TYR A 294 11.06 -16.89 13.01
C TYR A 294 9.55 -17.02 12.94
N ASN A 295 9.02 -17.26 11.76
CA ASN A 295 7.60 -17.47 11.53
C ASN A 295 7.37 -18.86 10.97
N LEU A 296 6.39 -19.57 11.48
CA LEU A 296 5.96 -20.86 10.94
C LEU A 296 4.45 -20.86 10.79
N TYR A 297 3.98 -21.10 9.56
CA TYR A 297 2.56 -21.13 9.24
C TYR A 297 2.17 -22.40 8.52
N ALA A 298 0.92 -22.83 8.75
CA ALA A 298 0.21 -23.77 7.91
C ALA A 298 -1.03 -23.07 7.34
N GLY A 299 -1.32 -23.28 6.07
CA GLY A 299 -2.42 -22.60 5.42
C GLY A 299 -3.11 -23.42 4.35
N MET A 300 -4.21 -22.85 3.86
CA MET A 300 -4.99 -23.39 2.78
C MET A 300 -5.55 -22.33 1.85
N GLN A 301 -5.67 -22.67 0.58
CA GLN A 301 -6.45 -21.93 -0.40
C GLN A 301 -7.61 -22.82 -0.84
N TRP A 302 -8.82 -22.27 -0.86
CA TRP A 302 -10.01 -23.02 -1.20
C TRP A 302 -10.93 -22.20 -2.12
N ARG A 303 -11.26 -22.79 -3.28
CA ARG A 303 -12.14 -22.20 -4.29
C ARG A 303 -13.37 -23.12 -4.49
N PRO A 304 -14.32 -23.16 -3.53
CA PRO A 304 -15.47 -24.05 -3.59
C PRO A 304 -16.34 -23.84 -4.85
N SER A 305 -16.36 -22.62 -5.35
CA SER A 305 -17.12 -22.25 -6.55
C SER A 305 -16.35 -21.18 -7.35
N GLY A 306 -16.78 -20.87 -8.55
CA GLY A 306 -16.27 -19.74 -9.34
C GLY A 306 -16.56 -18.36 -8.72
N LYS A 307 -17.40 -18.31 -7.66
CA LYS A 307 -17.78 -17.06 -6.97
C LYS A 307 -17.03 -16.82 -5.66
N THR A 308 -16.40 -17.84 -5.11
CA THR A 308 -15.82 -17.78 -3.76
C THR A 308 -14.39 -18.25 -3.80
N SER A 309 -13.48 -17.45 -3.27
CA SER A 309 -12.14 -17.85 -2.92
C SER A 309 -11.87 -17.54 -1.45
N LEU A 310 -11.16 -18.46 -0.79
CA LEU A 310 -10.72 -18.32 0.58
C LEU A 310 -9.23 -18.67 0.63
N ARG A 311 -8.45 -17.85 1.31
CA ARG A 311 -7.09 -18.15 1.74
C ARG A 311 -7.03 -17.93 3.25
N ALA A 312 -6.47 -18.87 3.97
CA ALA A 312 -6.25 -18.76 5.41
C ALA A 312 -4.90 -19.36 5.76
N ARG A 313 -4.17 -18.73 6.67
CA ARG A 313 -3.00 -19.32 7.32
C ARG A 313 -3.04 -19.02 8.81
N LEU A 314 -2.56 -19.96 9.59
CA LEU A 314 -2.40 -19.85 11.03
C LEU A 314 -0.99 -20.36 11.38
N GLY A 315 -0.40 -19.75 12.36
CA GLY A 315 0.96 -20.07 12.76
C GLY A 315 1.39 -19.39 14.03
N TYR A 316 2.69 -19.31 14.16
CA TYR A 316 3.35 -18.77 15.35
C TYR A 316 4.54 -17.94 14.92
N VAL A 317 4.71 -16.80 15.57
CA VAL A 317 5.86 -15.90 15.41
C VAL A 317 6.65 -15.89 16.69
N HIS A 318 7.94 -16.11 16.58
CA HIS A 318 8.90 -15.95 17.65
C HIS A 318 9.92 -14.91 17.24
N ARG A 319 10.08 -13.85 18.04
CA ARG A 319 11.10 -12.80 17.88
C ARG A 319 11.99 -12.78 19.10
N SER A 320 13.27 -13.02 18.88
CA SER A 320 14.32 -12.92 19.90
C SER A 320 15.10 -11.63 19.69
N ARG A 321 15.19 -10.78 20.71
CA ARG A 321 15.92 -9.50 20.68
C ARG A 321 17.35 -9.74 21.17
N ASP A 322 18.32 -9.01 20.58
CA ASP A 322 19.73 -9.18 20.91
C ASP A 322 20.12 -8.56 22.27
N ALA A 323 19.33 -7.62 22.79
CA ALA A 323 19.61 -6.99 24.08
C ALA A 323 19.37 -7.97 25.25
N GLU A 324 20.34 -8.06 26.19
CA GLU A 324 20.34 -9.04 27.29
C GLU A 324 19.10 -8.96 28.21
N ASP A 325 18.55 -7.76 28.38
CA ASP A 325 17.39 -7.53 29.27
C ASP A 325 16.07 -7.45 28.50
N ALA A 326 16.07 -7.67 27.18
CA ALA A 326 14.86 -7.59 26.38
C ALA A 326 14.07 -8.91 26.40
N GLU A 327 12.77 -8.81 26.62
CA GLU A 327 11.88 -9.97 26.55
C GLU A 327 11.67 -10.40 25.08
N ASP A 328 11.75 -11.71 24.84
CA ASP A 328 11.39 -12.32 23.57
C ASP A 328 9.86 -12.25 23.37
N ALA A 329 9.44 -11.99 22.15
CA ALA A 329 8.04 -12.06 21.78
C ALA A 329 7.69 -13.42 21.18
N SER A 330 6.59 -14.00 21.64
CA SER A 330 6.14 -15.31 21.15
C SER A 330 4.61 -15.31 21.04
N GLU A 331 4.10 -15.17 19.81
CA GLU A 331 2.69 -14.87 19.59
C GLU A 331 2.06 -15.76 18.51
N PRO A 332 0.79 -16.17 18.68
CA PRO A 332 0.03 -16.72 17.56
C PRO A 332 -0.22 -15.65 16.51
N ALA A 333 -0.04 -16.03 15.24
CA ALA A 333 -0.24 -15.14 14.12
C ALA A 333 -1.03 -15.83 13.00
N GLY A 334 -1.62 -15.04 12.12
CA GLY A 334 -2.35 -15.59 10.99
C GLY A 334 -3.14 -14.53 10.24
N ASP A 335 -3.61 -14.92 9.08
CA ASP A 335 -4.49 -14.12 8.26
C ASP A 335 -5.58 -14.96 7.59
N LEU A 336 -6.67 -14.30 7.27
CA LEU A 336 -7.81 -14.85 6.56
C LEU A 336 -8.24 -13.85 5.48
N ARG A 337 -8.32 -14.31 4.24
CA ARG A 337 -8.91 -13.57 3.13
C ARG A 337 -10.05 -14.35 2.53
N ILE A 338 -11.21 -13.72 2.39
CA ILE A 338 -12.37 -14.26 1.70
C ILE A 338 -12.78 -13.26 0.63
N GLN A 339 -12.88 -13.73 -0.60
CA GLN A 339 -13.48 -12.97 -1.70
C GLN A 339 -14.75 -13.69 -2.14
N TYR A 340 -15.84 -12.95 -2.23
CA TYR A 340 -17.14 -13.48 -2.64
C TYR A 340 -17.78 -12.60 -3.71
N ASN A 341 -17.86 -13.11 -4.93
CA ASN A 341 -18.56 -12.48 -6.04
C ASN A 341 -20.04 -12.84 -5.96
N ILE A 342 -20.82 -12.00 -5.25
CA ILE A 342 -22.27 -12.20 -5.05
C ILE A 342 -22.97 -12.28 -6.40
N THR A 343 -22.64 -11.33 -7.29
CA THR A 343 -23.04 -11.30 -8.71
C THR A 343 -21.81 -10.91 -9.54
N GLU A 344 -21.94 -10.88 -10.87
CA GLU A 344 -20.92 -10.32 -11.78
C GLU A 344 -20.64 -8.83 -11.55
N LYS A 345 -21.56 -8.14 -10.88
CA LYS A 345 -21.49 -6.68 -10.60
C LYS A 345 -21.18 -6.38 -9.14
N THR A 346 -21.20 -7.36 -8.26
CA THR A 346 -21.12 -7.15 -6.81
C THR A 346 -20.10 -8.10 -6.21
N SER A 347 -19.09 -7.56 -5.56
CA SER A 347 -18.10 -8.34 -4.83
C SER A 347 -17.97 -7.87 -3.37
N LEU A 348 -17.65 -8.80 -2.51
CA LEU A 348 -17.35 -8.62 -1.11
C LEU A 348 -15.99 -9.24 -0.81
N THR A 349 -15.12 -8.50 -0.12
CA THR A 349 -13.83 -8.99 0.36
C THR A 349 -13.76 -8.82 1.88
N LEU A 350 -13.40 -9.87 2.58
CA LEU A 350 -13.12 -9.85 4.00
C LEU A 350 -11.66 -10.21 4.21
N LEU A 351 -10.92 -9.37 4.92
CA LEU A 351 -9.55 -9.59 5.33
C LEU A 351 -9.46 -9.45 6.84
N GLY A 352 -8.92 -10.45 7.52
CA GLY A 352 -8.58 -10.38 8.93
C GLY A 352 -7.14 -10.81 9.14
N ALA A 353 -6.41 -10.14 10.04
CA ALA A 353 -5.05 -10.53 10.37
C ALA A 353 -4.69 -10.21 11.82
N SER A 354 -3.77 -11.01 12.34
CA SER A 354 -3.08 -10.82 13.62
C SER A 354 -1.61 -11.09 13.40
N ASN A 355 -0.74 -10.13 13.70
CA ASN A 355 0.71 -10.29 13.53
C ASN A 355 1.51 -9.32 14.41
N ILE A 356 2.80 -9.62 14.59
CA ILE A 356 3.76 -8.75 15.28
C ILE A 356 4.42 -7.82 14.25
N PHE A 357 4.51 -6.54 14.62
CA PHE A 357 5.14 -5.49 13.85
C PHE A 357 6.29 -4.84 14.64
N VAL A 358 7.15 -4.12 13.97
CA VAL A 358 8.10 -3.20 14.60
C VAL A 358 7.32 -2.03 15.18
N SER A 359 7.68 -1.60 16.40
CA SER A 359 7.03 -0.44 17.01
C SER A 359 7.33 0.85 16.22
N ASP A 360 6.30 1.68 16.07
CA ASP A 360 6.43 3.03 15.55
C ASP A 360 6.74 4.07 16.67
N SER A 361 6.86 3.60 17.91
CA SER A 361 7.17 4.38 19.09
C SER A 361 8.43 3.86 19.78
N ASN A 362 9.33 4.77 20.15
CA ASN A 362 10.61 4.44 20.81
C ASN A 362 10.45 3.84 22.21
N ASN A 363 9.25 3.90 22.77
CA ASN A 363 8.99 3.42 24.14
C ASN A 363 8.62 1.93 24.19
N TYR A 364 8.47 1.25 23.04
CA TYR A 364 7.98 -0.12 22.96
C TYR A 364 8.81 -0.93 21.97
N GLY A 365 9.08 -2.19 22.30
CA GLY A 365 9.89 -3.08 21.47
C GLY A 365 9.16 -3.60 20.23
N TYR A 366 7.84 -3.83 20.34
CA TYR A 366 7.04 -4.30 19.22
C TYR A 366 5.55 -3.91 19.39
N THR A 367 4.79 -4.08 18.30
CA THR A 367 3.35 -3.95 18.33
C THR A 367 2.70 -5.22 17.81
N ARG A 368 1.61 -5.66 18.45
CA ARG A 368 0.70 -6.66 17.91
C ARG A 368 -0.48 -5.95 17.28
N ASN A 369 -0.71 -6.17 16.00
CA ASN A 369 -1.82 -5.54 15.29
C ASN A 369 -2.85 -6.61 14.91
N ASN A 370 -4.08 -6.42 15.39
CA ASN A 370 -5.23 -7.28 15.13
C ASN A 370 -6.27 -6.44 14.38
N PHE A 371 -6.67 -6.86 13.17
CA PHE A 371 -7.66 -6.09 12.44
C PHE A 371 -8.60 -6.95 11.59
N LEU A 372 -9.74 -6.37 11.27
CA LEU A 372 -10.70 -6.85 10.30
C LEU A 372 -11.01 -5.73 9.30
N ARG A 373 -10.94 -6.03 8.01
CA ARG A 373 -11.29 -5.14 6.91
C ARG A 373 -12.37 -5.76 6.06
N LEU A 374 -13.41 -4.99 5.76
CA LEU A 374 -14.49 -5.33 4.86
C LEU A 374 -14.43 -4.42 3.65
N GLY A 375 -14.36 -4.99 2.46
CA GLY A 375 -14.48 -4.29 1.18
C GLY A 375 -15.78 -4.70 0.47
N TYR A 376 -16.56 -3.74 0.03
CA TYR A 376 -17.74 -3.94 -0.81
C TYR A 376 -17.59 -3.13 -2.09
N ARG A 377 -17.85 -3.76 -3.23
CA ARG A 377 -17.78 -3.14 -4.55
C ARG A 377 -19.04 -3.46 -5.35
N GLN A 378 -19.63 -2.44 -5.98
CA GLN A 378 -20.83 -2.56 -6.79
C GLN A 378 -20.69 -1.79 -8.10
N ASN A 379 -20.67 -2.49 -9.22
CA ASN A 379 -20.83 -1.89 -10.55
C ASN A 379 -22.32 -1.53 -10.77
N ILE A 380 -22.69 -0.27 -10.49
CA ILE A 380 -24.06 0.21 -10.67
C ILE A 380 -24.42 0.21 -12.15
N THR A 381 -23.51 0.73 -12.96
CA THR A 381 -23.56 0.68 -14.44
C THR A 381 -22.17 0.37 -14.97
N SER A 382 -21.98 0.24 -16.29
CA SER A 382 -20.66 0.14 -16.91
C SER A 382 -19.77 1.37 -16.68
N LYS A 383 -20.32 2.49 -16.22
CA LYS A 383 -19.61 3.75 -16.00
C LYS A 383 -19.55 4.18 -14.54
N ILE A 384 -20.34 3.56 -13.67
CA ILE A 384 -20.47 3.98 -12.27
C ILE A 384 -20.18 2.78 -11.38
N LEU A 385 -19.17 2.95 -10.54
CA LEU A 385 -18.77 2.00 -9.51
C LEU A 385 -18.97 2.64 -8.14
N ALA A 386 -19.63 1.96 -7.21
CA ALA A 386 -19.69 2.32 -5.80
C ALA A 386 -18.81 1.37 -5.00
N GLY A 387 -18.08 1.92 -4.04
CA GLY A 387 -17.20 1.20 -3.12
C GLY A 387 -17.50 1.56 -1.67
N LEU A 388 -17.24 0.61 -0.77
CA LEU A 388 -17.22 0.85 0.67
C LEU A 388 -16.09 0.00 1.25
N VAL A 389 -15.18 0.64 1.98
CA VAL A 389 -14.17 -0.04 2.80
C VAL A 389 -14.45 0.32 4.25
N ALA A 390 -14.49 -0.67 5.12
CA ALA A 390 -14.55 -0.49 6.57
C ALA A 390 -13.45 -1.30 7.23
N ARG A 391 -12.76 -0.70 8.19
CA ARG A 391 -11.68 -1.34 8.95
C ARG A 391 -11.88 -1.08 10.43
N VAL A 392 -11.67 -2.10 11.24
CA VAL A 392 -11.63 -2.03 12.69
C VAL A 392 -10.44 -2.84 13.17
N GLY A 393 -9.76 -2.38 14.19
CA GLY A 393 -8.64 -3.12 14.76
C GLY A 393 -8.17 -2.57 16.08
N ARG A 394 -7.24 -3.32 16.66
CA ARG A 394 -6.53 -2.97 17.88
C ARG A 394 -5.04 -3.16 17.66
N ARG A 395 -4.28 -2.21 18.14
CA ARG A 395 -2.83 -2.24 18.20
C ARG A 395 -2.40 -2.27 19.65
N ASP A 396 -1.73 -3.34 20.05
CA ASP A 396 -1.20 -3.54 21.38
C ASP A 396 0.31 -3.29 21.34
N TYR A 397 0.81 -2.30 22.10
CA TYR A 397 2.23 -1.94 22.19
C TYR A 397 2.84 -2.63 23.39
N GLN A 398 3.96 -3.32 23.21
CA GLN A 398 4.53 -4.23 24.22
C GLN A 398 6.08 -4.22 24.17
N GLY A 399 6.69 -4.81 25.23
CA GLY A 399 8.13 -5.04 25.28
C GLY A 399 8.98 -3.78 25.45
N GLY A 400 8.48 -2.77 26.15
CA GLY A 400 9.16 -1.51 26.42
C GLY A 400 9.30 -1.21 27.90
N ASP A 401 9.87 -0.03 28.21
CA ASP A 401 10.06 0.46 29.59
C ASP A 401 8.79 1.07 30.21
N ARG A 402 7.72 1.14 29.46
CA ARG A 402 6.42 1.69 29.90
C ARG A 402 5.37 0.60 29.99
N ASP A 403 4.32 0.90 30.77
CA ASP A 403 3.11 0.05 30.77
C ASP A 403 2.58 -0.13 29.35
N ASP A 404 2.01 -1.30 29.08
CA ASP A 404 1.41 -1.63 27.80
C ASP A 404 0.40 -0.58 27.38
N ARG A 405 0.38 -0.27 26.08
CA ARG A 405 -0.57 0.67 25.47
C ARG A 405 -1.43 -0.07 24.47
N ASN A 406 -2.73 0.23 24.47
CA ASN A 406 -3.67 -0.27 23.48
C ASN A 406 -4.30 0.89 22.71
N ASP A 407 -4.36 0.77 21.40
CA ASP A 407 -5.05 1.70 20.51
C ASP A 407 -6.14 0.95 19.74
N ASP A 408 -7.39 1.29 19.97
CA ASP A 408 -8.52 0.84 19.14
C ASP A 408 -8.73 1.84 18.00
N TYR A 409 -8.84 1.36 16.75
CA TYR A 409 -9.07 2.22 15.61
C TYR A 409 -10.22 1.72 14.74
N PHE A 410 -10.92 2.68 14.14
CA PHE A 410 -11.97 2.43 13.18
C PHE A 410 -11.86 3.40 12.01
N GLN A 411 -12.06 2.88 10.80
CA GLN A 411 -12.11 3.68 9.58
C GLN A 411 -13.24 3.20 8.69
N ILE A 412 -13.91 4.12 8.00
CA ILE A 412 -14.89 3.82 6.96
C ILE A 412 -14.71 4.78 5.77
N THR A 413 -14.68 4.19 4.56
CA THR A 413 -14.43 4.93 3.32
C THR A 413 -15.45 4.53 2.25
N PRO A 414 -16.63 5.17 2.19
CA PRO A 414 -17.48 5.11 1.01
C PRO A 414 -16.89 5.90 -0.16
N SER A 415 -17.03 5.36 -1.35
CA SER A 415 -16.56 6.01 -2.58
C SER A 415 -17.50 5.79 -3.76
N ILE A 416 -17.46 6.70 -4.71
CA ILE A 416 -18.12 6.56 -6.00
C ILE A 416 -17.15 6.97 -7.10
N GLN A 417 -17.02 6.11 -8.11
CA GLN A 417 -16.17 6.34 -9.28
C GLN A 417 -17.01 6.43 -10.54
N PHE A 418 -16.65 7.37 -11.38
CA PHE A 418 -17.25 7.61 -12.69
C PHE A 418 -16.20 7.41 -13.77
N ASN A 419 -16.37 6.42 -14.63
CA ASN A 419 -15.57 6.23 -15.83
C ASN A 419 -16.13 7.16 -16.92
N LEU A 420 -15.61 8.39 -16.96
CA LEU A 420 -16.09 9.45 -17.86
C LEU A 420 -15.78 9.13 -19.31
N LYS A 421 -14.60 8.58 -19.55
CA LYS A 421 -14.07 8.08 -20.82
C LYS A 421 -13.24 6.85 -20.55
N GLU A 422 -12.84 6.10 -21.59
CA GLU A 422 -11.92 4.96 -21.47
C GLU A 422 -10.53 5.35 -20.91
N TRP A 423 -10.14 6.61 -21.10
CA TRP A 423 -8.89 7.20 -20.68
C TRP A 423 -9.03 8.18 -19.49
N MET A 424 -10.24 8.37 -18.93
CA MET A 424 -10.48 9.35 -17.86
C MET A 424 -11.49 8.83 -16.84
N THR A 425 -11.09 8.85 -15.58
CA THR A 425 -11.95 8.54 -14.44
C THR A 425 -12.00 9.71 -13.45
N ALA A 426 -13.13 9.80 -12.72
CA ALA A 426 -13.28 10.68 -11.58
C ALA A 426 -13.75 9.85 -10.39
N ARG A 427 -13.18 10.09 -9.19
CA ARG A 427 -13.57 9.42 -7.95
C ARG A 427 -13.82 10.44 -6.86
N LEU A 428 -14.91 10.25 -6.15
CA LEU A 428 -15.23 10.97 -4.92
C LEU A 428 -15.18 9.96 -3.76
N SER A 429 -14.45 10.28 -2.72
CA SER A 429 -14.32 9.47 -1.50
C SER A 429 -14.57 10.32 -0.27
N TYR A 430 -15.16 9.72 0.76
CA TYR A 430 -15.25 10.28 2.09
C TYR A 430 -14.55 9.31 3.05
N ILE A 431 -13.71 9.82 3.94
CA ILE A 431 -12.99 9.03 4.94
C ILE A 431 -13.40 9.54 6.31
N TYR A 432 -13.91 8.66 7.14
CA TYR A 432 -14.05 8.86 8.57
C TYR A 432 -13.10 7.93 9.29
N GLU A 433 -12.29 8.49 10.18
CA GLU A 433 -11.30 7.74 10.94
C GLU A 433 -11.33 8.18 12.40
N THR A 434 -11.13 7.23 13.31
CA THR A 434 -10.99 7.50 14.74
C THR A 434 -10.04 6.51 15.39
N ARG A 435 -9.30 7.00 16.37
CA ARG A 435 -8.47 6.21 17.27
C ARG A 435 -8.82 6.58 18.70
N ASP A 436 -8.96 5.54 19.53
CA ASP A 436 -9.16 5.60 20.98
C ASP A 436 -7.98 4.86 21.63
N SER A 437 -7.21 5.51 22.47
CA SER A 437 -5.94 5.04 23.04
C SER A 437 -5.96 5.10 24.55
N ASP A 438 -5.30 4.16 25.21
CA ASP A 438 -5.06 4.24 26.68
C ASP A 438 -4.26 5.50 27.07
N ILE A 439 -3.54 6.09 26.09
CA ILE A 439 -2.89 7.39 26.22
C ILE A 439 -3.76 8.44 25.54
N GLU A 440 -4.55 9.17 26.33
CA GLU A 440 -5.54 10.13 25.86
C GLU A 440 -5.03 11.15 24.81
N ALA A 441 -3.75 11.52 24.86
CA ALA A 441 -3.13 12.42 23.90
C ALA A 441 -3.06 11.81 22.46
N ASN A 442 -3.22 10.50 22.33
CA ASN A 442 -3.19 9.78 21.06
C ASN A 442 -4.57 9.58 20.45
N ASP A 443 -5.64 9.96 21.15
CA ASP A 443 -6.98 9.93 20.59
C ASP A 443 -7.10 10.93 19.44
N TYR A 444 -7.86 10.57 18.44
CA TYR A 444 -8.28 11.52 17.42
C TYR A 444 -9.52 11.08 16.67
N ARG A 445 -10.12 12.03 15.99
CA ARG A 445 -11.16 11.84 15.00
C ARG A 445 -10.86 12.71 13.80
N SER A 446 -11.07 12.21 12.60
CA SER A 446 -10.85 12.94 11.36
C SER A 446 -11.91 12.60 10.32
N ASN A 447 -12.35 13.62 9.58
CA ASN A 447 -13.21 13.50 8.43
C ASN A 447 -12.52 14.12 7.22
N SER A 448 -12.40 13.36 6.14
CA SER A 448 -11.78 13.84 4.90
C SER A 448 -12.67 13.59 3.69
N VAL A 449 -12.65 14.51 2.75
CA VAL A 449 -13.33 14.40 1.45
C VAL A 449 -12.29 14.56 0.35
N LEU A 450 -12.27 13.62 -0.60
CA LEU A 450 -11.30 13.55 -1.69
C LEU A 450 -12.02 13.51 -3.03
N LEU A 451 -11.57 14.32 -3.97
CA LEU A 451 -12.01 14.29 -5.37
C LEU A 451 -10.79 14.12 -6.27
N LYS A 452 -10.68 12.96 -6.91
CA LYS A 452 -9.55 12.56 -7.75
C LYS A 452 -9.98 12.40 -9.19
N PHE A 453 -9.19 12.96 -10.11
CA PHE A 453 -9.29 12.74 -11.55
C PHE A 453 -8.03 12.05 -12.04
N ILE A 454 -8.18 11.01 -12.85
CA ILE A 454 -7.08 10.28 -13.46
C ILE A 454 -7.27 10.27 -14.96
N VAL A 455 -6.20 10.61 -15.67
CA VAL A 455 -6.10 10.57 -17.12
C VAL A 455 -4.95 9.65 -17.49
N SER A 456 -5.17 8.68 -18.37
CA SER A 456 -4.14 7.77 -18.90
C SER A 456 -4.18 7.76 -20.42
N LEU A 457 -3.01 7.64 -21.06
CA LEU A 457 -2.82 7.69 -22.51
C LEU A 457 -2.37 6.33 -23.07
#